data_0dce956800e443c510f6b5be6507d1e7
#
_entry.id   0dce956800e443c510f6b5be6507d1e7
#
_cell.length_a   1.000
_cell.length_b   1.000
_cell.length_c   1.000
_cell.angle_alpha   90.00
_cell.angle_beta   90.00
_cell.angle_gamma   90.00
#
_symmetry.space_group_name_H-M   'P 1'
#
loop_
_entity.id
_entity.type
_entity.pdbx_description
1 polymer ?
#
loop_
_entity_poly.entity_id
_entity_poly.type
_entity_poly.pdbx_seq_one_letter_code
_entity_poly.pdbx_strand_id
1 'polypeptide(L)'
;MSRLLGIDPGSKRCGVAVTDRDASMAFPRPALATDDQLIAAVRTLIEEESVALIVIGRPVALSGKETASTHEADALFRTLVDALTPVPVVQWDERLTTLEAQRSLSQAGVKAKDHRQHVDSAAAVIMLQSY
;
A
#
# COMPACT_ATOMS: atom_id res chain seq x y z
N MET A 1 -15.82 9.46 10.31
CA MET A 1 -14.95 9.46 9.15
C MET A 1 -13.71 8.66 9.40
N SER A 2 -13.29 7.91 8.43
CA SER A 2 -12.37 6.81 8.64
C SER A 2 -11.21 6.90 7.66
N ARG A 3 -10.04 6.44 8.10
CA ARG A 3 -8.85 6.43 7.26
C ARG A 3 -8.81 5.17 6.40
N LEU A 4 -8.18 5.30 5.23
CA LEU A 4 -7.86 4.18 4.36
C LEU A 4 -6.38 3.84 4.52
N LEU A 5 -6.06 2.56 4.51
CA LEU A 5 -4.69 2.07 4.55
C LEU A 5 -4.35 1.46 3.19
N GLY A 6 -3.27 1.93 2.58
CA GLY A 6 -2.77 1.38 1.33
C GLY A 6 -1.54 0.52 1.57
N ILE A 7 -1.50 -0.63 0.95
CA ILE A 7 -0.37 -1.55 1.03
C ILE A 7 0.11 -1.86 -0.39
N ASP A 8 1.38 -1.61 -0.65
CA ASP A 8 2.04 -1.98 -1.89
C ASP A 8 2.92 -3.21 -1.62
N PRO A 9 2.47 -4.42 -2.01
CA PRO A 9 3.19 -5.64 -1.65
C PRO A 9 4.57 -5.72 -2.29
N GLY A 10 5.54 -6.21 -1.53
CA GLY A 10 6.88 -6.48 -2.02
C GLY A 10 7.43 -7.75 -1.38
N SER A 11 8.44 -8.36 -2.00
CA SER A 11 9.01 -9.62 -1.53
C SER A 11 9.74 -9.49 -0.19
N LYS A 12 10.38 -8.35 0.05
CA LYS A 12 11.12 -8.09 1.29
C LYS A 12 10.38 -7.19 2.25
N ARG A 13 9.65 -6.21 1.73
CA ARG A 13 8.87 -5.28 2.53
C ARG A 13 7.74 -4.69 1.70
N CYS A 14 6.72 -4.25 2.41
CA CYS A 14 5.54 -3.64 1.80
C CYS A 14 5.58 -2.14 2.02
N GLY A 15 5.30 -1.37 0.97
CA GLY A 15 5.07 0.06 1.10
C GLY A 15 3.72 0.31 1.77
N VAL A 16 3.63 1.34 2.59
CA VAL A 16 2.44 1.62 3.39
C VAL A 16 2.12 3.10 3.37
N ALA A 17 0.85 3.42 3.21
CA ALA A 17 0.35 4.78 3.29
C ALA A 17 -1.01 4.80 3.98
N VAL A 18 -1.33 5.93 4.61
CA VAL A 18 -2.60 6.11 5.32
C VAL A 18 -3.19 7.45 4.89
N THR A 19 -4.50 7.50 4.68
CA THR A 19 -5.18 8.76 4.38
C THR A 19 -5.46 9.55 5.66
N ASP A 20 -5.79 10.83 5.50
CA ASP A 20 -6.46 11.59 6.56
C ASP A 20 -7.89 11.06 6.74
N ARG A 21 -8.59 11.60 7.74
CA ARG A 21 -9.95 11.14 8.08
C ARG A 21 -10.97 11.41 6.98
N ASP A 22 -10.73 12.42 6.17
CA ASP A 22 -11.62 12.78 5.06
C ASP A 22 -11.29 12.00 3.78
N ALA A 23 -10.26 11.16 3.81
CA ALA A 23 -9.75 10.40 2.65
C ALA A 23 -9.39 11.32 1.48
N SER A 24 -8.95 12.55 1.77
CA SER A 24 -8.60 13.54 0.75
C SER A 24 -7.12 13.51 0.39
N MET A 25 -6.24 13.13 1.32
CA MET A 25 -4.80 13.04 1.08
C MET A 25 -4.23 11.78 1.70
N ALA A 26 -3.22 11.21 1.04
CA ALA A 26 -2.52 10.03 1.55
C ALA A 26 -1.10 10.43 1.97
N PHE A 27 -0.64 9.85 3.07
CA PHE A 27 0.66 10.11 3.67
C PHE A 27 1.44 8.81 3.80
N PRO A 28 2.75 8.82 3.45
CA PRO A 28 3.55 7.60 3.59
C PRO A 28 3.77 7.25 5.06
N ARG A 29 3.93 5.96 5.31
CA ARG A 29 4.36 5.43 6.61
C ARG A 29 5.60 4.57 6.37
N PRO A 30 6.39 4.27 7.40
CA PRO A 30 7.52 3.37 7.25
C PRO A 30 7.08 2.03 6.67
N ALA A 31 7.86 1.50 5.72
CA ALA A 31 7.56 0.21 5.11
C ALA A 31 7.59 -0.90 6.16
N LEU A 32 6.77 -1.92 5.97
CA LEU A 32 6.70 -3.06 6.87
C LEU A 32 7.42 -4.25 6.26
N ALA A 33 8.15 -5.00 7.08
CA ALA A 33 8.84 -6.20 6.63
C ALA A 33 7.80 -7.25 6.17
N THR A 34 8.10 -7.90 5.05
CA THR A 34 7.27 -8.99 4.54
C THR A 34 7.72 -10.29 5.20
N ASP A 35 7.26 -10.50 6.42
CA ASP A 35 7.60 -11.67 7.24
C ASP A 35 6.38 -12.08 8.07
N ASP A 36 6.59 -12.98 9.03
CA ASP A 36 5.51 -13.50 9.87
C ASP A 36 4.96 -12.47 10.87
N GLN A 37 5.60 -11.31 11.01
CA GLN A 37 5.13 -10.21 11.86
C GLN A 37 4.26 -9.20 11.10
N LEU A 38 4.11 -9.35 9.79
CA LEU A 38 3.41 -8.38 8.96
C LEU A 38 1.97 -8.17 9.40
N ILE A 39 1.24 -9.25 9.67
CA ILE A 39 -0.16 -9.17 10.09
C ILE A 39 -0.30 -8.41 11.40
N ALA A 40 0.57 -8.68 12.38
CA ALA A 40 0.56 -7.97 13.66
C ALA A 40 0.85 -6.48 13.47
N ALA A 41 1.79 -6.14 12.59
CA ALA A 41 2.13 -4.74 12.28
C ALA A 41 0.95 -4.02 11.62
N VAL A 42 0.25 -4.68 10.71
CA VAL A 42 -0.95 -4.10 10.06
C VAL A 42 -2.07 -3.88 11.08
N ARG A 43 -2.29 -4.84 11.99
CA ARG A 43 -3.28 -4.69 13.06
C ARG A 43 -2.97 -3.47 13.93
N THR A 44 -1.71 -3.26 14.26
CA THR A 44 -1.27 -2.10 15.04
C THR A 44 -1.62 -0.81 14.31
N LEU A 45 -1.36 -0.73 13.01
CA LEU A 45 -1.73 0.45 12.21
C LEU A 45 -3.23 0.69 12.17
N ILE A 46 -4.02 -0.37 12.04
CA ILE A 46 -5.47 -0.26 12.05
C ILE A 46 -5.96 0.38 13.35
N GLU A 47 -5.42 -0.04 14.48
CA GLU A 47 -5.79 0.49 15.78
C GLU A 47 -5.30 1.92 15.98
N GLU A 48 -4.03 2.18 15.69
CA GLU A 48 -3.42 3.50 15.89
C GLU A 48 -4.01 4.57 14.98
N GLU A 49 -4.31 4.22 13.75
CA GLU A 49 -4.73 5.18 12.71
C GLU A 49 -6.25 5.14 12.46
N SER A 50 -6.99 4.31 13.16
CA SER A 50 -8.45 4.16 12.99
C SER A 50 -8.81 3.82 11.54
N VAL A 51 -8.19 2.80 11.01
CA VAL A 51 -8.38 2.37 9.61
C VAL A 51 -9.71 1.64 9.45
N ALA A 52 -10.47 2.01 8.43
CA ALA A 52 -11.76 1.37 8.13
C ALA A 52 -11.75 0.51 6.87
N LEU A 53 -10.77 0.70 5.99
CA LEU A 53 -10.67 -0.04 4.73
C LEU A 53 -9.21 -0.16 4.34
N ILE A 54 -8.82 -1.33 3.85
CA ILE A 54 -7.48 -1.57 3.36
C ILE A 54 -7.52 -1.74 1.84
N VAL A 55 -6.67 -1.01 1.14
CA VAL A 55 -6.46 -1.15 -0.31
C VAL A 55 -5.09 -1.76 -0.53
N ILE A 56 -5.04 -2.94 -1.12
CA ILE A 56 -3.78 -3.63 -1.41
C ILE A 56 -3.53 -3.63 -2.91
N GLY A 57 -2.33 -3.25 -3.33
CA GLY A 57 -1.95 -3.25 -4.72
C GLY A 57 -1.84 -4.67 -5.28
N ARG A 58 -2.23 -4.82 -6.54
CA ARG A 58 -2.08 -6.08 -7.26
C ARG A 58 -1.15 -5.85 -8.45
N PRO A 59 0.13 -6.26 -8.35
CA PRO A 59 1.08 -6.06 -9.42
C PRO A 59 0.85 -7.05 -10.55
N VAL A 60 0.65 -6.52 -11.77
CA VAL A 60 0.59 -7.32 -12.99
C VAL A 60 1.45 -6.64 -14.05
N ALA A 61 1.93 -7.41 -15.02
CA ALA A 61 2.66 -6.83 -16.14
C ALA A 61 1.76 -5.89 -16.94
N LEU A 62 2.35 -4.91 -17.65
CA LEU A 62 1.58 -3.96 -18.45
C LEU A 62 0.67 -4.66 -19.47
N SER A 63 1.06 -5.84 -19.94
CA SER A 63 0.25 -6.67 -20.83
C SER A 63 -0.96 -7.31 -20.15
N GLY A 64 -1.07 -7.21 -18.83
CA GLY A 64 -2.07 -7.91 -18.05
C GLY A 64 -1.65 -9.28 -17.58
N LYS A 65 -0.45 -9.72 -17.94
CA LYS A 65 0.04 -11.05 -17.56
C LYS A 65 0.37 -11.10 -16.07
N GLU A 66 -0.07 -12.16 -15.40
CA GLU A 66 0.26 -12.41 -14.02
C GLU A 66 1.70 -12.89 -13.87
N THR A 67 2.36 -12.43 -12.82
CA THR A 67 3.75 -12.76 -12.51
C THR A 67 3.85 -13.41 -11.14
N ALA A 68 5.05 -13.81 -10.72
CA ALA A 68 5.27 -14.29 -9.36
C ALA A 68 4.83 -13.27 -8.33
N SER A 69 5.10 -11.97 -8.58
CA SER A 69 4.66 -10.89 -7.69
C SER A 69 3.15 -10.80 -7.60
N THR A 70 2.43 -11.04 -8.70
CA THR A 70 0.97 -11.07 -8.69
C THR A 70 0.45 -12.17 -7.76
N HIS A 71 1.02 -13.36 -7.86
CA HIS A 71 0.61 -14.49 -7.03
C HIS A 71 0.93 -14.27 -5.55
N GLU A 72 2.08 -13.67 -5.25
CA GLU A 72 2.45 -13.32 -3.89
C GLU A 72 1.46 -12.29 -3.29
N ALA A 73 1.11 -11.27 -4.07
CA ALA A 73 0.16 -10.25 -3.63
C ALA A 73 -1.24 -10.85 -3.42
N ASP A 74 -1.67 -11.76 -4.28
CA ASP A 74 -2.96 -12.44 -4.13
C ASP A 74 -2.99 -13.31 -2.87
N ALA A 75 -1.89 -13.99 -2.57
CA ALA A 75 -1.79 -14.78 -1.35
C ALA A 75 -1.86 -13.89 -0.10
N LEU A 76 -1.16 -12.77 -0.12
CA LEU A 76 -1.21 -11.80 0.97
C LEU A 76 -2.61 -11.22 1.13
N PHE A 77 -3.27 -10.89 0.03
CA PHE A 77 -4.65 -10.40 0.06
C PHE A 77 -5.57 -11.38 0.80
N ARG A 78 -5.52 -12.66 0.44
CA ARG A 78 -6.34 -13.69 1.11
C ARG A 78 -6.03 -13.80 2.59
N THR A 79 -4.76 -13.75 2.95
CA THR A 79 -4.33 -13.79 4.35
C THR A 79 -4.87 -12.60 5.12
N LEU A 80 -4.80 -11.39 4.55
CA LEU A 80 -5.31 -10.18 5.19
C LEU A 80 -6.83 -10.22 5.35
N VAL A 81 -7.55 -10.68 4.34
CA VAL A 81 -9.02 -10.81 4.43
C VAL A 81 -9.41 -11.69 5.61
N ASP A 82 -8.75 -12.84 5.75
CA ASP A 82 -9.07 -13.78 6.83
C ASP A 82 -8.66 -13.25 8.21
N ALA A 83 -7.47 -12.63 8.29
CA ALA A 83 -6.90 -12.23 9.57
C ALA A 83 -7.50 -10.93 10.13
N LEU A 84 -7.99 -10.04 9.26
CA LEU A 84 -8.38 -8.69 9.65
C LEU A 84 -9.90 -8.48 9.64
N THR A 85 -10.68 -9.52 9.37
CA THR A 85 -12.14 -9.43 9.47
C THR A 85 -12.53 -8.83 10.82
N PRO A 86 -13.47 -7.86 10.89
CA PRO A 86 -14.38 -7.40 9.84
C PRO A 86 -13.87 -6.20 8.99
N VAL A 87 -12.61 -5.79 9.11
CA VAL A 87 -12.10 -4.69 8.30
C VAL A 87 -11.99 -5.16 6.84
N PRO A 88 -12.68 -4.50 5.90
CA PRO A 88 -12.64 -4.93 4.51
C PRO A 88 -11.29 -4.67 3.86
N VAL A 89 -10.89 -5.57 2.96
CA VAL A 89 -9.67 -5.47 2.18
C VAL A 89 -10.06 -5.58 0.70
N VAL A 90 -9.61 -4.64 -0.11
CA VAL A 90 -9.88 -4.62 -1.56
C VAL A 90 -8.57 -4.55 -2.33
N GLN A 91 -8.56 -5.03 -3.56
CA GLN A 91 -7.39 -4.99 -4.43
C GLN A 91 -7.47 -3.83 -5.43
N TRP A 92 -6.31 -3.29 -5.79
CA TRP A 92 -6.17 -2.24 -6.78
C TRP A 92 -5.08 -2.62 -7.78
N ASP A 93 -5.39 -2.54 -9.07
CA ASP A 93 -4.44 -2.83 -10.14
C ASP A 93 -3.35 -1.75 -10.20
N GLU A 94 -2.12 -2.11 -9.87
CA GLU A 94 -1.01 -1.17 -9.80
C GLU A 94 -0.60 -0.58 -11.15
N ARG A 95 -1.02 -1.16 -12.28
CA ARG A 95 -0.77 -0.58 -13.59
C ARG A 95 -1.37 0.82 -13.72
N LEU A 96 -2.42 1.11 -12.96
CA LEU A 96 -3.12 2.39 -13.03
C LEU A 96 -2.36 3.53 -12.37
N THR A 97 -1.32 3.25 -11.60
CA THR A 97 -0.63 4.27 -10.79
C THR A 97 0.86 4.42 -11.08
N THR A 98 1.47 3.55 -11.89
CA THR A 98 2.92 3.54 -12.09
C THR A 98 3.48 4.87 -12.58
N LEU A 99 2.88 5.46 -13.61
CA LEU A 99 3.33 6.73 -14.16
C LEU A 99 3.12 7.89 -13.18
N GLU A 100 2.01 7.87 -12.47
CA GLU A 100 1.70 8.89 -11.47
C GLU A 100 2.68 8.83 -10.31
N ALA A 101 3.09 7.65 -9.88
CA ALA A 101 4.08 7.48 -8.82
C ALA A 101 5.40 8.14 -9.21
N GLN A 102 5.87 7.93 -10.44
CA GLN A 102 7.09 8.54 -10.92
C GLN A 102 6.99 10.06 -10.97
N ARG A 103 5.88 10.58 -11.46
CA ARG A 103 5.63 12.02 -11.52
C ARG A 103 5.59 12.64 -10.14
N SER A 104 4.93 11.99 -9.21
CA SER A 104 4.82 12.46 -7.82
C SER A 104 6.18 12.59 -7.15
N LEU A 105 7.05 11.61 -7.33
CA LEU A 105 8.40 11.68 -6.76
C LEU A 105 9.18 12.86 -7.32
N SER A 106 9.06 13.11 -8.62
CA SER A 106 9.75 14.23 -9.27
C SER A 106 9.18 15.58 -8.84
N GLN A 107 7.86 15.72 -8.81
CA GLN A 107 7.18 16.98 -8.52
C GLN A 107 7.28 17.36 -7.05
N ALA A 108 7.25 16.40 -6.16
CA ALA A 108 7.35 16.64 -4.74
C ALA A 108 8.73 17.12 -4.31
N GLY A 109 9.74 17.03 -5.19
CA GLY A 109 11.10 17.43 -4.88
C GLY A 109 11.67 16.68 -3.69
N VAL A 110 11.37 15.41 -3.58
CA VAL A 110 11.79 14.56 -2.47
C VAL A 110 13.31 14.48 -2.44
N LYS A 111 13.92 14.86 -1.33
CA LYS A 111 15.36 14.79 -1.14
C LYS A 111 15.82 13.35 -1.11
N ALA A 112 17.06 13.09 -1.51
CA ALA A 112 17.58 11.71 -1.63
C ALA A 112 17.40 10.90 -0.35
N LYS A 113 17.65 11.50 0.83
CA LYS A 113 17.49 10.75 2.09
C LYS A 113 16.03 10.48 2.44
N ASP A 114 15.15 11.44 2.16
CA ASP A 114 13.71 11.24 2.36
C ASP A 114 13.17 10.22 1.38
N HIS A 115 13.70 10.25 0.16
CA HIS A 115 13.38 9.27 -0.87
C HIS A 115 13.72 7.85 -0.42
N ARG A 116 14.89 7.66 0.22
CA ARG A 116 15.26 6.34 0.74
C ARG A 116 14.30 5.84 1.81
N GLN A 117 13.81 6.74 2.67
CA GLN A 117 12.89 6.38 3.73
C GLN A 117 11.49 6.04 3.21
N HIS A 118 11.04 6.72 2.17
CA HIS A 118 9.64 6.67 1.74
C HIS A 118 9.43 6.13 0.33
N VAL A 119 10.49 5.78 -0.41
CA VAL A 119 10.36 5.32 -1.78
C VAL A 119 9.47 4.07 -1.89
N ASP A 120 9.58 3.16 -0.92
CA ASP A 120 8.77 1.94 -0.91
C ASP A 120 7.30 2.23 -0.65
N SER A 121 6.99 3.37 -0.05
CA SER A 121 5.63 3.77 0.27
C SER A 121 5.04 4.78 -0.72
N ALA A 122 5.84 5.30 -1.65
CA ALA A 122 5.37 6.29 -2.63
C ALA A 122 4.27 5.72 -3.53
N ALA A 123 4.42 4.48 -3.98
CA ALA A 123 3.41 3.81 -4.79
C ALA A 123 2.11 3.63 -4.03
N ALA A 124 2.21 3.31 -2.73
CA ALA A 124 1.03 3.18 -1.88
C ALA A 124 0.29 4.51 -1.73
N VAL A 125 1.02 5.62 -1.60
CA VAL A 125 0.43 6.97 -1.54
C VAL A 125 -0.38 7.25 -2.82
N ILE A 126 0.24 7.05 -3.97
CA ILE A 126 -0.41 7.33 -5.26
C ILE A 126 -1.61 6.43 -5.47
N MET A 127 -1.50 5.17 -5.11
CA MET A 127 -2.58 4.21 -5.19
C MET A 127 -3.79 4.68 -4.37
N LEU A 128 -3.58 5.12 -3.14
CA LEU A 128 -4.66 5.62 -2.29
C LEU A 128 -5.29 6.89 -2.85
N GLN A 129 -4.49 7.79 -3.39
CA GLN A 129 -4.99 9.03 -3.99
C GLN A 129 -5.80 8.76 -5.26
N SER A 130 -5.51 7.66 -5.95
CA SER A 130 -6.23 7.26 -7.17
C SER A 130 -7.51 6.49 -6.84
N TYR A 131 -7.55 5.87 -5.68
CA TYR A 131 -8.68 5.08 -5.26
C TYR A 131 -9.87 5.97 -4.85
#